data_45135deb3b8f8b17143f34a5cac18523
#
_entry.id   45135deb3b8f8b17143f34a5cac18523
#
_cell.length_a   1.000
_cell.length_b   1.000
_cell.length_c   1.000
_cell.angle_alpha   90.00
_cell.angle_beta   90.00
_cell.angle_gamma   90.00
#
_symmetry.space_group_name_H-M   'P 1'
#
loop_
_entity.id
_entity.type
_entity.pdbx_description
1 polymer ?
#
loop_
_entity_poly.entity_id
_entity_poly.type
_entity_poly.pdbx_seq_one_letter_code
_entity_poly.pdbx_strand_id
1 'polypeptide(L)'
;MSETVENSPKKSSKGLIIGIIIAIIVIAGGVAAYTMVKTSSPKAQYFLAEKASFDGARDFFEERYSLEKDWYEFQQENAVGVDMDISGNYTDPGAYGFSEIEEIVNNINLVLETETDMKAKEMVTHISANAMGMKIEDFSVALTENDLFIVLPFLDEVLKINDEDVGDLLKEIDPYTFDDDDTEYDFGQFFDQQKLFTEDEQKYLEDEYAKFVFDELPEDSFTSESEKVKVLGDEVKTEKITMKLDEDQIKEIADKVLSKMKEDDKLKEIVADKLEVAVGAGNAVMVSDMMDDFDDAIEEVQESFEDGVFKEGLTSTIWVDKDTIVKRDFAFNAGEGSNEGTLKIKGDQKVSKEEVAFAYEFGFEDEYDDVVFNLDGSLTWKDDQAEDEVTLTFADDYDEFNIVYRGEESVEKSKKDFEREFGVESDYFNFAINWDGSGTYDKDNMTSENTFSTDLSDFYAGQIELNVDVDGEKIKSVEMPDTSKEKDIGKMSESELMKYVEEVIEPNFEKWMMGYFMEMSAF
;
A
#
# COMPACT_ATOMS: atom_id res chain seq x y z
N MET A 1 11.68 4.70 -43.88
CA MET A 1 12.44 5.32 -42.78
C MET A 1 11.92 4.63 -41.55
N SER A 2 12.68 3.68 -41.04
CA SER A 2 12.38 2.98 -39.79
C SER A 2 12.95 3.84 -38.67
N GLU A 3 12.11 4.51 -37.93
CA GLU A 3 12.50 5.08 -36.64
C GLU A 3 12.70 3.92 -35.66
N THR A 4 13.94 3.76 -35.25
CA THR A 4 14.30 2.95 -34.10
C THR A 4 13.61 3.51 -32.87
N VAL A 5 12.70 2.74 -32.30
CA VAL A 5 12.17 2.98 -30.95
C VAL A 5 13.36 2.90 -29.99
N GLU A 6 13.84 4.06 -29.52
CA GLU A 6 14.80 4.13 -28.42
C GLU A 6 14.18 3.41 -27.21
N ASN A 7 14.87 2.40 -26.73
CA ASN A 7 14.56 1.75 -25.47
C ASN A 7 14.38 2.83 -24.39
N SER A 8 13.17 2.94 -23.85
CA SER A 8 12.95 3.65 -22.60
C SER A 8 13.91 3.09 -21.55
N PRO A 9 14.63 3.93 -20.79
CA PRO A 9 15.51 3.41 -19.76
C PRO A 9 14.67 2.52 -18.81
N LYS A 10 15.09 1.26 -18.62
CA LYS A 10 14.54 0.40 -17.56
C LYS A 10 14.57 1.27 -16.29
N LYS A 11 13.42 1.61 -15.73
CA LYS A 11 13.34 2.27 -14.42
C LYS A 11 14.07 1.35 -13.44
N SER A 12 15.15 1.82 -12.87
CA SER A 12 15.98 1.05 -11.95
C SER A 12 15.12 0.54 -10.79
N SER A 13 14.92 -0.78 -10.72
CA SER A 13 14.33 -1.50 -9.58
C SER A 13 15.10 -1.24 -8.28
N LYS A 14 16.39 -0.90 -8.39
CA LYS A 14 17.33 -0.60 -7.31
C LYS A 14 16.82 0.47 -6.34
N GLY A 15 16.19 1.54 -6.83
CA GLY A 15 15.63 2.59 -5.97
C GLY A 15 14.50 2.10 -5.05
N LEU A 16 13.69 1.15 -5.52
CA LEU A 16 12.64 0.52 -4.71
C LEU A 16 13.25 -0.42 -3.66
N ILE A 17 14.23 -1.24 -4.05
CA ILE A 17 14.96 -2.13 -3.13
C ILE A 17 15.63 -1.32 -2.02
N ILE A 18 16.34 -0.25 -2.37
CA ILE A 18 16.97 0.66 -1.41
C ILE A 18 15.92 1.27 -0.47
N GLY A 19 14.77 1.68 -1.01
CA GLY A 19 13.65 2.22 -0.21
C GLY A 19 13.12 1.19 0.79
N ILE A 20 12.94 -0.07 0.38
CA ILE A 20 12.50 -1.17 1.25
C ILE A 20 13.56 -1.46 2.33
N ILE A 21 14.85 -1.49 1.97
CA ILE A 21 15.95 -1.68 2.90
C ILE A 21 15.95 -0.59 3.98
N ILE A 22 15.81 0.67 3.57
CA ILE A 22 15.73 1.81 4.50
C ILE A 22 14.49 1.69 5.39
N ALA A 23 13.34 1.33 4.82
CA ALA A 23 12.10 1.14 5.58
C ALA A 23 12.24 0.02 6.62
N ILE A 24 12.86 -1.11 6.28
CA ILE A 24 13.14 -2.22 7.19
C ILE A 24 14.06 -1.75 8.34
N ILE A 25 15.11 -1.00 8.05
CA ILE A 25 16.03 -0.46 9.07
C ILE A 25 15.29 0.51 10.02
N VAL A 26 14.42 1.36 9.48
CA VAL A 26 13.63 2.32 10.26
C VAL A 26 12.60 1.61 11.15
N ILE A 27 11.87 0.64 10.59
CA ILE A 27 10.88 -0.16 11.34
C ILE A 27 11.58 -0.98 12.42
N ALA A 28 12.68 -1.67 12.06
CA ALA A 28 13.47 -2.43 13.01
C ALA A 28 14.07 -1.55 14.12
N GLY A 29 14.54 -0.35 13.80
CA GLY A 29 15.10 0.61 14.78
C GLY A 29 14.08 1.08 15.82
N GLY A 30 12.80 1.20 15.48
CA GLY A 30 11.75 1.65 16.39
C GLY A 30 11.33 0.60 17.43
N VAL A 31 11.41 -0.69 17.12
CA VAL A 31 10.80 -1.75 17.94
C VAL A 31 11.78 -2.47 18.88
N ALA A 32 13.07 -2.51 18.58
CA ALA A 32 14.07 -3.32 19.33
C ALA A 32 14.39 -2.82 20.75
N ALA A 33 14.06 -1.61 21.10
CA ALA A 33 14.52 -0.99 22.32
C ALA A 33 14.01 -1.65 23.62
N TYR A 34 12.89 -2.37 23.59
CA TYR A 34 12.19 -2.79 24.80
C TYR A 34 12.85 -3.96 25.55
N THR A 35 13.41 -4.95 24.87
CA THR A 35 13.94 -6.15 25.54
C THR A 35 15.38 -6.02 26.04
N MET A 36 16.11 -4.99 25.61
CA MET A 36 17.56 -4.90 25.79
C MET A 36 18.03 -3.85 26.78
N VAL A 37 17.18 -2.87 27.12
CA VAL A 37 17.67 -1.70 27.85
C VAL A 37 17.33 -1.79 29.33
N LYS A 38 18.34 -2.21 30.13
CA LYS A 38 18.35 -2.07 31.59
C LYS A 38 19.15 -0.83 32.06
N THR A 39 19.59 0.03 31.15
CA THR A 39 20.45 1.17 31.45
C THR A 39 19.74 2.48 31.17
N SER A 40 20.04 3.49 31.97
CA SER A 40 19.60 4.88 31.79
C SER A 40 20.56 5.67 30.90
N SER A 41 21.25 5.01 29.94
CA SER A 41 22.17 5.71 29.05
C SER A 41 21.41 6.57 28.04
N PRO A 42 22.02 7.67 27.54
CA PRO A 42 21.39 8.49 26.50
C PRO A 42 21.01 7.69 25.26
N LYS A 43 21.85 6.73 24.83
CA LYS A 43 21.56 5.81 23.72
C LYS A 43 20.28 5.02 23.97
N ALA A 44 20.18 4.41 25.14
CA ALA A 44 19.02 3.65 25.55
C ALA A 44 17.73 4.48 25.57
N GLN A 45 17.80 5.69 26.12
CA GLN A 45 16.67 6.62 26.16
C GLN A 45 16.25 7.07 24.77
N TYR A 46 17.20 7.25 23.83
CA TYR A 46 16.91 7.58 22.43
C TYR A 46 16.00 6.52 21.80
N PHE A 47 16.42 5.28 21.82
CA PHE A 47 15.66 4.18 21.21
C PHE A 47 14.33 3.87 21.92
N LEU A 48 14.29 4.02 23.26
CA LEU A 48 13.03 3.88 24.00
C LEU A 48 12.02 4.95 23.62
N ALA A 49 12.46 6.19 23.37
CA ALA A 49 11.59 7.27 22.95
C ALA A 49 11.08 7.08 21.50
N GLU A 50 11.94 6.58 20.60
CA GLU A 50 11.51 6.18 19.24
C GLU A 50 10.39 5.13 19.30
N LYS A 51 10.63 4.06 20.08
CA LYS A 51 9.64 3.01 20.26
C LYS A 51 8.34 3.52 20.87
N ALA A 52 8.43 4.29 21.96
CA ALA A 52 7.24 4.78 22.64
C ALA A 52 6.40 5.71 21.74
N SER A 53 7.06 6.50 20.89
CA SER A 53 6.37 7.36 19.92
C SER A 53 5.68 6.54 18.83
N PHE A 54 6.34 5.50 18.31
CA PHE A 54 5.77 4.59 17.32
C PHE A 54 4.60 3.79 17.90
N ASP A 55 4.79 3.18 19.08
CA ASP A 55 3.73 2.44 19.77
C ASP A 55 2.52 3.33 20.07
N GLY A 56 2.76 4.57 20.53
CA GLY A 56 1.69 5.51 20.79
C GLY A 56 0.86 5.88 19.55
N ALA A 57 1.53 6.08 18.41
CA ALA A 57 0.83 6.32 17.15
C ALA A 57 0.06 5.08 16.69
N ARG A 58 0.67 3.88 16.77
CA ARG A 58 -0.01 2.61 16.46
C ARG A 58 -1.24 2.41 17.34
N ASP A 59 -1.11 2.57 18.67
CA ASP A 59 -2.22 2.39 19.61
C ASP A 59 -3.36 3.36 19.33
N PHE A 60 -3.07 4.61 18.90
CA PHE A 60 -4.08 5.59 18.46
C PHE A 60 -4.90 5.06 17.27
N PHE A 61 -4.24 4.57 16.23
CA PHE A 61 -4.93 4.04 15.06
C PHE A 61 -5.65 2.72 15.35
N GLU A 62 -5.07 1.82 16.15
CA GLU A 62 -5.72 0.57 16.53
C GLU A 62 -6.99 0.79 17.36
N GLU A 63 -7.01 1.78 18.24
CA GLU A 63 -8.21 2.12 19.01
C GLU A 63 -9.29 2.71 18.10
N ARG A 64 -8.93 3.62 17.21
CA ARG A 64 -9.84 4.32 16.29
C ARG A 64 -10.47 3.38 15.26
N TYR A 65 -9.70 2.47 14.69
CA TYR A 65 -10.15 1.54 13.65
C TYR A 65 -10.43 0.14 14.21
N SER A 66 -10.79 0.04 15.49
CA SER A 66 -11.05 -1.23 16.15
C SER A 66 -12.21 -2.01 15.53
N LEU A 67 -13.26 -1.35 15.05
CA LEU A 67 -14.40 -1.99 14.41
C LEU A 67 -14.03 -2.69 13.10
N GLU A 68 -13.29 -1.99 12.24
CA GLU A 68 -12.78 -2.53 10.98
C GLU A 68 -11.77 -3.65 11.21
N LYS A 69 -10.90 -3.48 12.22
CA LYS A 69 -9.93 -4.50 12.62
C LYS A 69 -10.61 -5.77 13.12
N ASP A 70 -11.61 -5.65 14.00
CA ASP A 70 -12.36 -6.78 14.52
C ASP A 70 -13.08 -7.55 13.40
N TRP A 71 -13.64 -6.82 12.40
CA TRP A 71 -14.25 -7.44 11.22
C TRP A 71 -13.21 -8.13 10.33
N TYR A 72 -12.08 -7.50 10.10
CA TYR A 72 -10.97 -8.11 9.36
C TYR A 72 -10.49 -9.40 10.05
N GLU A 73 -10.25 -9.39 11.36
CA GLU A 73 -9.86 -10.58 12.12
C GLU A 73 -10.94 -11.66 12.07
N PHE A 74 -12.22 -11.26 12.08
CA PHE A 74 -13.33 -12.18 11.92
C PHE A 74 -13.33 -12.91 10.56
N GLN A 75 -13.04 -12.19 9.46
CA GLN A 75 -12.91 -12.77 8.11
C GLN A 75 -11.75 -13.78 8.03
N GLN A 76 -10.67 -13.56 8.78
CA GLN A 76 -9.54 -14.49 8.85
C GLN A 76 -9.89 -15.82 9.50
N GLU A 77 -10.85 -15.80 10.42
CA GLU A 77 -11.21 -16.94 11.25
C GLU A 77 -12.42 -17.71 10.72
N ASN A 78 -13.22 -17.14 9.83
CA ASN A 78 -14.52 -17.66 9.40
C ASN A 78 -14.68 -17.58 7.89
N ALA A 79 -15.51 -18.48 7.35
CA ALA A 79 -16.03 -18.29 6.00
C ALA A 79 -17.04 -17.13 5.99
N VAL A 80 -16.88 -16.20 5.04
CA VAL A 80 -17.72 -15.01 4.89
C VAL A 80 -18.19 -14.84 3.45
N GLY A 81 -19.42 -14.37 3.29
CA GLY A 81 -19.94 -13.82 2.04
C GLY A 81 -19.90 -12.31 2.10
N VAL A 82 -19.50 -11.66 1.03
CA VAL A 82 -19.46 -10.21 0.87
C VAL A 82 -20.12 -9.86 -0.45
N ASP A 83 -21.25 -9.16 -0.38
CA ASP A 83 -21.96 -8.63 -1.53
C ASP A 83 -21.59 -7.16 -1.70
N MET A 84 -21.19 -6.76 -2.89
CA MET A 84 -20.82 -5.39 -3.24
C MET A 84 -21.64 -4.93 -4.43
N ASP A 85 -22.45 -3.89 -4.23
CA ASP A 85 -23.24 -3.21 -5.27
C ASP A 85 -22.57 -1.90 -5.65
N ILE A 86 -22.19 -1.76 -6.93
CA ILE A 86 -21.46 -0.60 -7.44
C ILE A 86 -22.31 0.08 -8.51
N SER A 87 -22.63 1.35 -8.28
CA SER A 87 -23.38 2.18 -9.25
C SER A 87 -22.71 3.53 -9.45
N GLY A 88 -22.84 4.08 -10.65
CA GLY A 88 -22.30 5.39 -11.00
C GLY A 88 -23.39 6.41 -11.29
N ASN A 89 -23.08 7.67 -11.01
CA ASN A 89 -23.87 8.82 -11.43
C ASN A 89 -22.95 9.87 -12.07
N TYR A 90 -23.24 10.26 -13.29
CA TYR A 90 -22.53 11.32 -13.99
C TYR A 90 -23.52 12.40 -14.43
N THR A 91 -23.16 13.66 -14.18
CA THR A 91 -23.96 14.81 -14.60
C THR A 91 -23.17 15.63 -15.59
N ASP A 92 -23.58 15.63 -16.88
CA ASP A 92 -22.96 16.43 -17.93
C ASP A 92 -23.30 17.93 -17.73
N PRO A 93 -22.33 18.87 -17.66
CA PRO A 93 -22.59 20.30 -17.64
C PRO A 93 -23.17 20.86 -18.96
N GLY A 94 -23.38 20.02 -19.98
CA GLY A 94 -24.01 20.38 -21.24
C GLY A 94 -23.11 21.16 -22.21
N ALA A 95 -21.81 21.32 -21.90
CA ALA A 95 -20.92 22.16 -22.68
C ALA A 95 -20.24 21.45 -23.86
N TYR A 96 -20.07 20.13 -23.80
CA TYR A 96 -19.25 19.38 -24.77
C TYR A 96 -19.86 18.11 -25.33
N GLY A 97 -21.11 17.76 -24.98
CA GLY A 97 -21.84 16.65 -25.57
C GLY A 97 -21.47 15.27 -25.03
N PHE A 98 -21.18 15.17 -23.73
CA PHE A 98 -20.97 13.90 -23.02
C PHE A 98 -22.27 13.21 -22.59
N SER A 99 -23.42 13.60 -23.17
CA SER A 99 -24.72 13.04 -22.83
C SER A 99 -24.82 11.53 -23.09
N GLU A 100 -24.04 10.98 -24.03
CA GLU A 100 -23.99 9.53 -24.25
C GLU A 100 -23.26 8.82 -23.10
N ILE A 101 -22.21 9.45 -22.52
CA ILE A 101 -21.50 8.93 -21.35
C ILE A 101 -22.41 9.01 -20.12
N GLU A 102 -23.15 10.10 -19.94
CA GLU A 102 -24.14 10.26 -18.88
C GLU A 102 -25.18 9.15 -18.91
N GLU A 103 -25.73 8.83 -20.10
CA GLU A 103 -26.70 7.76 -20.26
C GLU A 103 -26.09 6.38 -19.93
N ILE A 104 -24.84 6.13 -20.31
CA ILE A 104 -24.16 4.87 -20.02
C ILE A 104 -23.89 4.74 -18.53
N VAL A 105 -23.20 5.70 -17.91
CA VAL A 105 -22.78 5.64 -16.52
C VAL A 105 -23.98 5.52 -15.57
N ASN A 106 -25.03 6.32 -15.80
CA ASN A 106 -26.22 6.35 -14.94
C ASN A 106 -27.10 5.10 -15.08
N ASN A 107 -26.80 4.21 -16.03
CA ASN A 107 -27.55 2.97 -16.26
C ASN A 107 -26.68 1.70 -16.12
N ILE A 108 -25.50 1.82 -15.52
CA ILE A 108 -24.65 0.67 -15.18
C ILE A 108 -24.72 0.43 -13.67
N ASN A 109 -24.97 -0.82 -13.33
CA ASN A 109 -24.82 -1.34 -11.99
C ASN A 109 -24.03 -2.65 -12.08
N LEU A 110 -23.03 -2.80 -11.22
CA LEU A 110 -22.18 -3.98 -11.10
C LEU A 110 -22.37 -4.57 -9.71
N VAL A 111 -22.65 -5.85 -9.63
CA VAL A 111 -22.76 -6.58 -8.37
C VAL A 111 -21.69 -7.67 -8.33
N LEU A 112 -20.92 -7.69 -7.25
CA LEU A 112 -19.91 -8.70 -6.95
C LEU A 112 -20.34 -9.41 -5.67
N GLU A 113 -20.64 -10.70 -5.76
CA GLU A 113 -20.97 -11.56 -4.62
C GLU A 113 -19.76 -12.49 -4.39
N THR A 114 -18.99 -12.22 -3.32
CA THR A 114 -17.75 -12.94 -3.04
C THR A 114 -17.89 -13.77 -1.78
N GLU A 115 -17.67 -15.07 -1.89
CA GLU A 115 -17.57 -16.00 -0.78
C GLU A 115 -16.09 -16.36 -0.54
N THR A 116 -15.60 -16.26 0.69
CA THR A 116 -14.19 -16.54 1.02
C THR A 116 -14.07 -17.34 2.31
N ASP A 117 -13.24 -18.37 2.30
CA ASP A 117 -12.76 -19.08 3.48
C ASP A 117 -11.22 -19.11 3.43
N MET A 118 -10.58 -18.23 4.20
CA MET A 118 -9.14 -18.09 4.22
C MET A 118 -8.43 -19.34 4.74
N LYS A 119 -9.06 -20.08 5.65
CA LYS A 119 -8.49 -21.31 6.22
C LYS A 119 -8.62 -22.51 5.28
N ALA A 120 -9.71 -22.59 4.56
CA ALA A 120 -9.91 -23.60 3.54
C ALA A 120 -9.14 -23.27 2.24
N LYS A 121 -8.66 -22.02 2.10
CA LYS A 121 -8.07 -21.46 0.87
C LYS A 121 -9.02 -21.63 -0.32
N GLU A 122 -10.23 -21.16 -0.13
CA GLU A 122 -11.30 -21.19 -1.14
C GLU A 122 -11.93 -19.80 -1.26
N MET A 123 -12.13 -19.35 -2.48
CA MET A 123 -12.84 -18.11 -2.82
C MET A 123 -13.65 -18.30 -4.08
N VAL A 124 -14.85 -17.74 -4.12
CA VAL A 124 -15.67 -17.61 -5.33
C VAL A 124 -16.20 -16.18 -5.43
N THR A 125 -16.09 -15.57 -6.59
CA THR A 125 -16.72 -14.28 -6.88
C THR A 125 -17.69 -14.47 -8.04
N HIS A 126 -18.97 -14.24 -7.80
CA HIS A 126 -19.99 -14.12 -8.82
C HIS A 126 -20.08 -12.67 -9.27
N ILE A 127 -20.11 -12.47 -10.57
CA ILE A 127 -20.12 -11.15 -11.21
C ILE A 127 -21.41 -11.01 -11.99
N SER A 128 -22.21 -10.04 -11.64
CA SER A 128 -23.37 -9.66 -12.42
C SER A 128 -23.37 -8.18 -12.75
N ALA A 129 -23.93 -7.80 -13.88
CA ALA A 129 -24.05 -6.42 -14.30
C ALA A 129 -25.41 -6.14 -14.92
N ASN A 130 -25.92 -4.94 -14.68
CA ASN A 130 -27.03 -4.39 -15.40
C ASN A 130 -26.53 -3.18 -16.19
N ALA A 131 -26.62 -3.23 -17.51
CA ALA A 131 -26.20 -2.15 -18.38
C ALA A 131 -27.31 -1.84 -19.38
N MET A 132 -27.88 -0.62 -19.32
CA MET A 132 -28.93 -0.16 -20.25
C MET A 132 -30.13 -1.11 -20.35
N GLY A 133 -30.48 -1.77 -19.22
CA GLY A 133 -31.58 -2.73 -19.14
C GLY A 133 -31.23 -4.16 -19.59
N MET A 134 -29.98 -4.42 -19.95
CA MET A 134 -29.45 -5.76 -20.15
C MET A 134 -28.90 -6.29 -18.83
N LYS A 135 -29.38 -7.45 -18.40
CA LYS A 135 -28.87 -8.14 -17.23
C LYS A 135 -27.88 -9.22 -17.66
N ILE A 136 -26.64 -9.08 -17.24
CA ILE A 136 -25.54 -10.02 -17.48
C ILE A 136 -25.30 -10.74 -16.15
N GLU A 137 -25.46 -12.05 -16.13
CA GLU A 137 -25.35 -12.88 -14.93
C GLU A 137 -24.57 -14.16 -15.21
N ASP A 138 -24.33 -14.93 -14.15
CA ASP A 138 -23.72 -16.27 -14.21
C ASP A 138 -22.23 -16.27 -14.63
N PHE A 139 -21.52 -15.13 -14.53
CA PHE A 139 -20.08 -15.12 -14.54
C PHE A 139 -19.57 -15.42 -13.13
N SER A 140 -18.60 -16.32 -13.01
CA SER A 140 -17.89 -16.47 -11.74
C SER A 140 -16.44 -16.85 -11.94
N VAL A 141 -15.63 -16.44 -10.96
CA VAL A 141 -14.24 -16.81 -10.83
C VAL A 141 -14.07 -17.45 -9.47
N ALA A 142 -13.47 -18.63 -9.42
CA ALA A 142 -13.18 -19.30 -8.17
C ALA A 142 -11.69 -19.60 -8.05
N LEU A 143 -11.17 -19.47 -6.85
CA LEU A 143 -9.76 -19.67 -6.53
C LEU A 143 -9.63 -20.67 -5.37
N THR A 144 -8.70 -21.59 -5.51
CA THR A 144 -8.23 -22.48 -4.46
C THR A 144 -6.73 -22.27 -4.24
N GLU A 145 -6.15 -23.04 -3.34
CA GLU A 145 -4.70 -23.03 -3.13
C GLU A 145 -3.89 -23.24 -4.41
N ASN A 146 -4.41 -24.07 -5.37
CA ASN A 146 -3.65 -24.44 -6.55
C ASN A 146 -4.37 -24.19 -7.88
N ASP A 147 -5.66 -23.91 -7.87
CA ASP A 147 -6.48 -23.90 -9.09
C ASP A 147 -7.32 -22.62 -9.20
N LEU A 148 -7.31 -22.02 -10.37
CA LEU A 148 -8.23 -20.97 -10.80
C LEU A 148 -9.31 -21.58 -11.70
N PHE A 149 -10.58 -21.32 -11.39
CA PHE A 149 -11.73 -21.72 -12.18
C PHE A 149 -12.46 -20.50 -12.73
N ILE A 150 -12.86 -20.56 -13.99
CA ILE A 150 -13.65 -19.52 -14.65
C ILE A 150 -14.92 -20.13 -15.19
N VAL A 151 -16.05 -19.61 -14.76
CA VAL A 151 -17.39 -19.97 -15.25
C VAL A 151 -17.89 -18.86 -16.17
N LEU A 152 -18.23 -19.23 -17.39
CA LEU A 152 -18.77 -18.31 -18.39
C LEU A 152 -20.20 -18.74 -18.74
N PRO A 153 -21.20 -17.84 -18.74
CA PRO A 153 -22.63 -18.19 -18.89
C PRO A 153 -22.97 -18.82 -20.24
N PHE A 154 -22.09 -18.71 -21.21
CA PHE A 154 -22.25 -19.26 -22.53
C PHE A 154 -21.49 -20.58 -22.76
N LEU A 155 -20.82 -21.10 -21.73
CA LEU A 155 -20.13 -22.39 -21.79
C LEU A 155 -20.78 -23.39 -20.84
N ASP A 156 -20.82 -24.64 -21.27
CA ASP A 156 -21.24 -25.77 -20.42
C ASP A 156 -20.10 -26.32 -19.56
N GLU A 157 -18.88 -25.87 -19.83
CA GLU A 157 -17.64 -26.31 -19.19
C GLU A 157 -17.14 -25.24 -18.23
N VAL A 158 -16.50 -25.64 -17.15
CA VAL A 158 -15.75 -24.77 -16.25
C VAL A 158 -14.31 -24.75 -16.70
N LEU A 159 -13.77 -23.59 -17.04
CA LEU A 159 -12.37 -23.47 -17.42
C LEU A 159 -11.50 -23.55 -16.17
N LYS A 160 -10.41 -24.29 -16.27
CA LYS A 160 -9.48 -24.50 -15.16
C LYS A 160 -8.05 -24.14 -15.58
N ILE A 161 -7.31 -23.49 -14.69
CA ILE A 161 -5.88 -23.22 -14.81
C ILE A 161 -5.27 -23.61 -13.46
N ASN A 162 -4.25 -24.47 -13.48
CA ASN A 162 -3.45 -24.76 -12.29
C ASN A 162 -2.32 -23.74 -12.18
N ASP A 163 -1.92 -23.36 -10.97
CA ASP A 163 -0.86 -22.39 -10.74
C ASP A 163 0.47 -22.77 -11.40
N GLU A 164 0.84 -24.06 -11.35
CA GLU A 164 2.03 -24.59 -12.02
C GLU A 164 1.99 -24.41 -13.56
N ASP A 165 0.79 -24.29 -14.16
CA ASP A 165 0.61 -24.18 -15.61
C ASP A 165 0.49 -22.70 -16.08
N VAL A 166 0.38 -21.72 -15.16
CA VAL A 166 0.16 -20.29 -15.52
C VAL A 166 1.32 -19.72 -16.34
N GLY A 167 2.55 -19.97 -15.91
CA GLY A 167 3.75 -19.48 -16.61
C GLY A 167 3.81 -19.99 -18.05
N ASP A 168 3.60 -21.29 -18.26
CA ASP A 168 3.58 -21.91 -19.58
C ASP A 168 2.43 -21.34 -20.44
N LEU A 169 1.23 -21.17 -19.87
CA LEU A 169 0.07 -20.60 -20.56
C LEU A 169 0.33 -19.15 -21.01
N LEU A 170 0.90 -18.31 -20.16
CA LEU A 170 1.22 -16.93 -20.49
C LEU A 170 2.29 -16.84 -21.58
N LYS A 171 3.28 -17.70 -21.54
CA LYS A 171 4.32 -17.83 -22.58
C LYS A 171 3.74 -18.27 -23.93
N GLU A 172 2.75 -19.17 -23.93
CA GLU A 172 2.04 -19.57 -25.15
C GLU A 172 1.17 -18.44 -25.72
N ILE A 173 0.61 -17.57 -24.86
CA ILE A 173 -0.23 -16.42 -25.27
C ILE A 173 0.62 -15.26 -25.78
N ASP A 174 1.69 -14.90 -25.07
CA ASP A 174 2.58 -13.79 -25.44
C ASP A 174 4.04 -14.11 -25.09
N PRO A 175 4.73 -14.86 -25.98
CA PRO A 175 6.12 -15.28 -25.76
C PRO A 175 7.14 -14.13 -25.77
N TYR A 176 6.72 -12.90 -26.08
CA TYR A 176 7.60 -11.73 -26.03
C TYR A 176 7.58 -11.02 -24.69
N THR A 177 6.46 -11.11 -23.99
CA THR A 177 6.29 -10.50 -22.66
C THR A 177 6.62 -11.49 -21.53
N PHE A 178 6.38 -12.79 -21.74
CA PHE A 178 6.53 -13.85 -20.74
C PHE A 178 7.53 -14.90 -21.23
N ASP A 179 8.79 -14.50 -21.44
CA ASP A 179 9.82 -15.38 -22.02
C ASP A 179 10.65 -16.12 -20.96
N ASP A 180 10.49 -15.78 -19.68
CA ASP A 180 11.25 -16.36 -18.58
C ASP A 180 10.69 -17.73 -18.14
N ASP A 181 11.58 -18.76 -18.10
CA ASP A 181 11.19 -20.15 -17.79
C ASP A 181 11.00 -20.41 -16.27
N ASP A 182 11.34 -19.44 -15.40
CA ASP A 182 11.42 -19.64 -13.95
C ASP A 182 10.29 -18.93 -13.15
N THR A 183 9.22 -18.48 -13.81
CA THR A 183 8.12 -17.82 -13.08
C THR A 183 7.17 -18.85 -12.49
N GLU A 184 7.29 -19.10 -11.21
CA GLU A 184 6.33 -19.89 -10.43
C GLU A 184 5.19 -18.98 -9.96
N TYR A 185 3.94 -19.39 -10.21
CA TYR A 185 2.74 -18.76 -9.68
C TYR A 185 2.20 -19.62 -8.55
N ASP A 186 1.89 -19.02 -7.42
CA ASP A 186 1.31 -19.70 -6.25
C ASP A 186 0.01 -19.00 -5.86
N PHE A 187 -1.13 -19.60 -6.20
CA PHE A 187 -2.44 -19.08 -5.83
C PHE A 187 -2.69 -19.15 -4.33
N GLY A 188 -1.99 -20.03 -3.61
CA GLY A 188 -2.06 -20.14 -2.16
C GLY A 188 -1.64 -18.86 -1.44
N GLN A 189 -0.71 -18.12 -2.01
CA GLN A 189 -0.24 -16.85 -1.45
C GLN A 189 -1.36 -15.81 -1.31
N PHE A 190 -2.37 -15.82 -2.21
CA PHE A 190 -3.53 -14.93 -2.07
C PHE A 190 -4.19 -15.07 -0.69
N PHE A 191 -4.24 -16.26 -0.15
CA PHE A 191 -4.83 -16.55 1.16
C PHE A 191 -3.86 -16.32 2.33
N ASP A 192 -2.56 -16.32 2.07
CA ASP A 192 -1.51 -16.17 3.09
C ASP A 192 -1.05 -14.69 3.26
N GLN A 193 -1.33 -13.81 2.29
CA GLN A 193 -0.82 -12.42 2.20
C GLN A 193 -1.52 -11.39 3.10
N GLN A 194 -1.92 -11.73 4.30
CA GLN A 194 -2.84 -10.90 5.07
C GLN A 194 -2.19 -9.87 6.00
N LYS A 195 -0.89 -9.89 6.18
CA LYS A 195 -0.16 -8.91 7.01
C LYS A 195 1.02 -8.36 6.22
N LEU A 196 1.19 -7.04 6.22
CA LEU A 196 2.39 -6.43 5.65
C LEU A 196 3.66 -7.10 6.21
N PHE A 197 3.64 -7.44 7.50
CA PHE A 197 4.63 -8.31 8.15
C PHE A 197 3.92 -9.21 9.15
N THR A 198 4.25 -10.51 9.14
CA THR A 198 3.81 -11.44 10.17
C THR A 198 4.50 -11.15 11.51
N GLU A 199 3.96 -11.64 12.61
CA GLU A 199 4.59 -11.48 13.94
C GLU A 199 5.98 -12.11 14.01
N ASP A 200 6.20 -13.22 13.29
CA ASP A 200 7.49 -13.89 13.23
C ASP A 200 8.50 -13.10 12.39
N GLU A 201 8.09 -12.48 11.28
CA GLU A 201 8.92 -11.58 10.47
C GLU A 201 9.28 -10.31 11.23
N GLN A 202 8.30 -9.67 11.88
CA GLN A 202 8.55 -8.50 12.74
C GLN A 202 9.57 -8.84 13.82
N LYS A 203 9.35 -9.93 14.53
CA LYS A 203 10.27 -10.39 15.56
C LYS A 203 11.65 -10.72 15.01
N TYR A 204 11.73 -11.31 13.82
CA TYR A 204 13.00 -11.58 13.16
C TYR A 204 13.76 -10.28 12.85
N LEU A 205 13.09 -9.30 12.26
CA LEU A 205 13.69 -7.99 11.97
C LEU A 205 14.13 -7.26 13.25
N GLU A 206 13.35 -7.36 14.32
CA GLU A 206 13.70 -6.83 15.64
C GLU A 206 14.95 -7.50 16.21
N ASP A 207 14.95 -8.82 16.30
CA ASP A 207 16.01 -9.59 16.96
C ASP A 207 17.33 -9.53 16.17
N GLU A 208 17.27 -9.53 14.83
CA GLU A 208 18.44 -9.64 13.97
C GLU A 208 18.95 -8.29 13.46
N TYR A 209 18.09 -7.33 13.15
CA TYR A 209 18.52 -6.05 12.57
C TYR A 209 18.46 -4.89 13.55
N ALA A 210 17.36 -4.71 14.25
CA ALA A 210 17.24 -3.60 15.17
C ALA A 210 18.24 -3.71 16.31
N LYS A 211 18.38 -4.93 16.86
CA LYS A 211 19.42 -5.19 17.87
C LYS A 211 20.83 -5.02 17.34
N PHE A 212 21.09 -5.51 16.13
CA PHE A 212 22.39 -5.39 15.51
C PHE A 212 22.80 -3.93 15.32
N VAL A 213 21.91 -3.10 14.76
CA VAL A 213 22.14 -1.66 14.61
C VAL A 213 22.34 -0.99 15.98
N PHE A 214 21.49 -1.34 16.96
CA PHE A 214 21.67 -0.83 18.31
C PHE A 214 23.05 -1.19 18.89
N ASP A 215 23.51 -2.44 18.77
CA ASP A 215 24.77 -2.88 19.33
C ASP A 215 25.99 -2.22 18.63
N GLU A 216 25.91 -1.98 17.31
CA GLU A 216 26.99 -1.37 16.53
C GLU A 216 27.12 0.16 16.76
N LEU A 217 26.07 0.85 17.14
CA LEU A 217 26.13 2.28 17.43
C LEU A 217 26.97 2.54 18.71
N PRO A 218 28.00 3.42 18.68
CA PRO A 218 28.81 3.69 19.86
C PRO A 218 28.04 4.42 20.96
N GLU A 219 28.24 4.04 22.22
CA GLU A 219 27.60 4.70 23.39
C GLU A 219 28.01 6.18 23.51
N ASP A 220 29.24 6.52 23.18
CA ASP A 220 29.77 7.87 23.23
C ASP A 220 29.31 8.78 22.09
N SER A 221 28.66 8.24 21.09
CA SER A 221 27.98 9.02 20.07
C SER A 221 26.70 9.70 20.59
N PHE A 222 26.23 9.32 21.78
CA PHE A 222 25.00 9.85 22.37
C PHE A 222 25.29 10.76 23.55
N THR A 223 24.64 11.93 23.57
CA THR A 223 24.66 12.87 24.68
C THR A 223 23.25 13.26 25.09
N SER A 224 23.02 13.59 26.35
CA SER A 224 21.73 14.12 26.80
C SER A 224 21.90 15.36 27.69
N GLU A 225 20.90 16.25 27.60
CA GLU A 225 20.79 17.45 28.43
C GLU A 225 19.32 17.87 28.57
N SER A 226 18.98 18.51 29.70
CA SER A 226 17.62 19.04 29.86
C SER A 226 17.48 20.37 29.15
N GLU A 227 16.44 20.54 28.34
CA GLU A 227 16.14 21.76 27.60
C GLU A 227 14.62 22.09 27.64
N LYS A 228 14.29 23.38 27.56
CA LYS A 228 12.94 23.84 27.33
C LYS A 228 12.79 24.28 25.89
N VAL A 229 11.82 23.74 25.20
CA VAL A 229 11.56 24.02 23.79
C VAL A 229 10.11 24.40 23.55
N LYS A 230 9.83 25.05 22.42
CA LYS A 230 8.47 25.19 21.94
C LYS A 230 8.15 23.99 21.07
N VAL A 231 6.98 23.42 21.27
CA VAL A 231 6.42 22.29 20.52
C VAL A 231 5.00 22.65 20.14
N LEU A 232 4.68 22.73 18.85
CA LEU A 232 3.37 23.12 18.35
C LEU A 232 2.78 24.37 19.05
N GLY A 233 3.67 25.31 19.40
CA GLY A 233 3.30 26.57 20.07
C GLY A 233 3.43 26.58 21.59
N ASP A 234 3.46 25.44 22.27
CA ASP A 234 3.53 25.30 23.72
C ASP A 234 4.97 25.18 24.23
N GLU A 235 5.27 25.73 25.42
CA GLU A 235 6.58 25.55 26.08
C GLU A 235 6.61 24.24 26.86
N VAL A 236 7.49 23.32 26.46
CA VAL A 236 7.66 21.99 27.06
C VAL A 236 9.06 21.85 27.64
N LYS A 237 9.16 21.23 28.83
CA LYS A 237 10.45 20.84 29.41
C LYS A 237 10.79 19.42 28.98
N THR A 238 11.90 19.25 28.29
CA THR A 238 12.30 18.00 27.66
C THR A 238 13.68 17.55 28.11
N GLU A 239 13.95 16.28 27.84
CA GLU A 239 15.31 15.72 27.75
C GLU A 239 15.69 15.76 26.25
N LYS A 240 16.71 16.53 25.92
CA LYS A 240 17.30 16.61 24.59
C LYS A 240 18.37 15.54 24.47
N ILE A 241 18.21 14.63 23.52
CA ILE A 241 19.18 13.57 23.27
C ILE A 241 19.71 13.75 21.84
N THR A 242 21.03 13.80 21.72
CA THR A 242 21.68 13.98 20.42
C THR A 242 22.58 12.78 20.12
N MET A 243 22.39 12.15 18.97
CA MET A 243 23.27 11.17 18.37
C MET A 243 24.10 11.87 17.29
N LYS A 244 25.43 11.64 17.28
CA LYS A 244 26.33 12.10 16.24
C LYS A 244 27.22 10.96 15.78
N LEU A 245 27.26 10.75 14.47
CA LEU A 245 28.16 9.80 13.81
C LEU A 245 29.05 10.58 12.84
N ASP A 246 30.34 10.36 12.94
CA ASP A 246 31.30 10.87 11.96
C ASP A 246 31.39 9.97 10.72
N GLU A 247 32.16 10.39 9.73
CA GLU A 247 32.33 9.67 8.46
C GLU A 247 32.78 8.22 8.65
N ASP A 248 33.79 7.99 9.50
CA ASP A 248 34.35 6.66 9.74
C ASP A 248 33.31 5.73 10.37
N GLN A 249 32.55 6.24 11.34
CA GLN A 249 31.48 5.50 12.02
C GLN A 249 30.33 5.17 11.05
N ILE A 250 29.93 6.10 10.20
CA ILE A 250 28.88 5.87 9.20
C ILE A 250 29.29 4.75 8.26
N LYS A 251 30.50 4.82 7.68
CA LYS A 251 31.01 3.81 6.76
C LYS A 251 31.11 2.43 7.41
N GLU A 252 31.66 2.37 8.65
CA GLU A 252 31.79 1.10 9.36
C GLU A 252 30.43 0.45 9.66
N ILE A 253 29.45 1.23 10.13
CA ILE A 253 28.11 0.70 10.46
C ILE A 253 27.38 0.29 9.18
N ALA A 254 27.42 1.12 8.13
CA ALA A 254 26.80 0.82 6.86
C ALA A 254 27.34 -0.48 6.24
N ASP A 255 28.68 -0.63 6.20
CA ASP A 255 29.31 -1.84 5.67
C ASP A 255 28.88 -3.10 6.43
N LYS A 256 28.86 -3.05 7.77
CA LYS A 256 28.42 -4.19 8.59
C LYS A 256 26.96 -4.56 8.39
N VAL A 257 26.06 -3.55 8.30
CA VAL A 257 24.63 -3.77 8.11
C VAL A 257 24.37 -4.35 6.72
N LEU A 258 24.95 -3.74 5.68
CA LEU A 258 24.77 -4.16 4.30
C LEU A 258 25.37 -5.55 4.04
N SER A 259 26.56 -5.84 4.60
CA SER A 259 27.15 -7.18 4.53
C SER A 259 26.25 -8.24 5.19
N LYS A 260 25.68 -7.93 6.37
CA LYS A 260 24.72 -8.83 7.01
C LYS A 260 23.48 -9.06 6.14
N MET A 261 22.94 -8.01 5.53
CA MET A 261 21.76 -8.11 4.64
C MET A 261 22.04 -8.97 3.42
N LYS A 262 23.21 -8.85 2.82
CA LYS A 262 23.65 -9.64 1.67
C LYS A 262 23.76 -11.13 1.97
N GLU A 263 24.18 -11.49 3.19
CA GLU A 263 24.38 -12.88 3.63
C GLU A 263 23.09 -13.53 4.21
N ASP A 264 22.00 -12.78 4.32
CA ASP A 264 20.81 -13.19 5.06
C ASP A 264 19.70 -13.68 4.12
N ASP A 265 19.68 -15.00 3.87
CA ASP A 265 18.68 -15.64 3.01
C ASP A 265 17.24 -15.42 3.50
N LYS A 266 17.03 -15.37 4.83
CA LYS A 266 15.69 -15.14 5.39
C LYS A 266 15.20 -13.70 5.16
N LEU A 267 16.11 -12.71 5.22
CA LEU A 267 15.75 -11.33 4.85
C LEU A 267 15.37 -11.27 3.38
N LYS A 268 16.12 -11.94 2.50
CA LYS A 268 15.82 -11.99 1.06
C LYS A 268 14.44 -12.59 0.81
N GLU A 269 14.10 -13.68 1.49
CA GLU A 269 12.78 -14.29 1.45
C GLU A 269 11.69 -13.28 1.87
N ILE A 270 11.84 -12.61 3.02
CA ILE A 270 10.90 -11.58 3.49
C ILE A 270 10.77 -10.44 2.47
N VAL A 271 11.89 -9.96 1.89
CA VAL A 271 11.86 -8.89 0.89
C VAL A 271 11.14 -9.33 -0.37
N ALA A 272 11.40 -10.56 -0.86
CA ALA A 272 10.71 -11.12 -2.02
C ALA A 272 9.20 -11.19 -1.80
N ASP A 273 8.75 -11.73 -0.65
CA ASP A 273 7.34 -11.79 -0.28
C ASP A 273 6.67 -10.41 -0.26
N LYS A 274 7.36 -9.39 0.27
CA LYS A 274 6.80 -8.02 0.35
C LYS A 274 6.82 -7.30 -1.00
N LEU A 275 7.80 -7.57 -1.83
CA LEU A 275 7.81 -7.09 -3.22
C LEU A 275 6.63 -7.67 -4.00
N GLU A 276 6.36 -8.96 -3.86
CA GLU A 276 5.25 -9.63 -4.52
C GLU A 276 3.90 -9.02 -4.14
N VAL A 277 3.70 -8.73 -2.84
CA VAL A 277 2.51 -7.98 -2.37
C VAL A 277 2.43 -6.60 -3.01
N ALA A 278 3.55 -5.87 -3.07
CA ALA A 278 3.60 -4.49 -3.53
C ALA A 278 3.35 -4.34 -5.05
N VAL A 279 3.84 -5.30 -5.85
CA VAL A 279 3.68 -5.26 -7.31
C VAL A 279 2.46 -6.04 -7.81
N GLY A 280 1.81 -6.81 -6.92
CA GLY A 280 0.63 -7.63 -7.20
C GLY A 280 0.98 -9.02 -7.75
N ALA A 281 0.16 -10.00 -7.40
CA ALA A 281 0.34 -11.44 -7.67
C ALA A 281 0.48 -11.86 -9.16
N GLY A 282 0.45 -10.93 -10.09
CA GLY A 282 0.68 -11.19 -11.52
C GLY A 282 2.08 -10.80 -12.02
N ASN A 283 2.96 -10.33 -11.14
CA ASN A 283 4.26 -9.76 -11.50
C ASN A 283 5.46 -10.54 -10.90
N ALA A 284 5.32 -11.84 -10.70
CA ALA A 284 6.38 -12.70 -10.15
C ALA A 284 7.71 -12.59 -10.94
N VAL A 285 7.65 -12.45 -12.28
CA VAL A 285 8.84 -12.17 -13.12
C VAL A 285 9.54 -10.89 -12.66
N MET A 286 8.77 -9.83 -12.39
CA MET A 286 9.35 -8.56 -11.93
C MET A 286 9.98 -8.70 -10.54
N VAL A 287 9.41 -9.51 -9.66
CA VAL A 287 9.96 -9.80 -8.34
C VAL A 287 11.25 -10.63 -8.47
N SER A 288 11.26 -11.68 -9.31
CA SER A 288 12.45 -12.47 -9.60
C SER A 288 13.59 -11.61 -10.12
N ASP A 289 13.34 -10.80 -11.17
CA ASP A 289 14.30 -9.83 -11.71
C ASP A 289 14.83 -8.87 -10.63
N MET A 290 13.94 -8.39 -9.74
CA MET A 290 14.33 -7.50 -8.65
C MET A 290 15.16 -8.20 -7.59
N MET A 291 14.88 -9.47 -7.30
CA MET A 291 15.66 -10.26 -6.35
C MET A 291 17.01 -10.69 -6.90
N ASP A 292 17.13 -10.97 -8.21
CA ASP A 292 18.42 -11.19 -8.87
C ASP A 292 19.31 -9.94 -8.79
N ASP A 293 18.73 -8.75 -8.89
CA ASP A 293 19.44 -7.48 -8.71
C ASP A 293 19.69 -7.12 -7.23
N PHE A 294 19.19 -7.87 -6.24
CA PHE A 294 19.25 -7.53 -4.81
C PHE A 294 20.69 -7.44 -4.29
N ASP A 295 21.51 -8.46 -4.58
CA ASP A 295 22.91 -8.48 -4.15
C ASP A 295 23.73 -7.39 -4.84
N ASP A 296 23.48 -7.15 -6.13
CA ASP A 296 24.10 -6.07 -6.90
C ASP A 296 23.69 -4.69 -6.37
N ALA A 297 22.42 -4.52 -5.98
CA ALA A 297 21.94 -3.29 -5.37
C ALA A 297 22.61 -3.02 -4.01
N ILE A 298 22.76 -4.05 -3.19
CA ILE A 298 23.50 -3.92 -1.91
C ILE A 298 24.97 -3.56 -2.18
N GLU A 299 25.64 -4.20 -3.14
CA GLU A 299 27.04 -3.88 -3.50
C GLU A 299 27.17 -2.42 -3.96
N GLU A 300 26.27 -1.94 -4.82
CA GLU A 300 26.29 -0.56 -5.29
C GLU A 300 26.08 0.44 -4.13
N VAL A 301 25.21 0.11 -3.16
CA VAL A 301 25.04 0.91 -1.95
C VAL A 301 26.28 0.88 -1.08
N GLN A 302 26.93 -0.30 -0.91
CA GLN A 302 28.19 -0.41 -0.16
C GLN A 302 29.30 0.42 -0.81
N GLU A 303 29.48 0.31 -2.14
CA GLU A 303 30.44 1.14 -2.89
C GLU A 303 30.13 2.63 -2.74
N SER A 304 28.86 3.00 -2.79
CA SER A 304 28.44 4.40 -2.58
C SER A 304 28.78 4.92 -1.18
N PHE A 305 28.71 4.08 -0.14
CA PHE A 305 29.15 4.45 1.20
C PHE A 305 30.69 4.44 1.34
N GLU A 306 31.40 3.51 0.68
CA GLU A 306 32.87 3.45 0.74
C GLU A 306 33.50 4.67 0.04
N ASP A 307 33.04 5.01 -1.17
CA ASP A 307 33.53 6.12 -1.98
C ASP A 307 32.93 7.46 -1.56
N GLY A 308 31.80 7.45 -0.87
CA GLY A 308 31.06 8.61 -0.40
C GLY A 308 31.86 9.47 0.59
N VAL A 309 31.50 10.74 0.64
CA VAL A 309 32.07 11.73 1.56
C VAL A 309 30.97 12.20 2.50
N PHE A 310 31.22 12.11 3.82
CA PHE A 310 30.24 12.43 4.87
C PHE A 310 30.84 13.45 5.86
N LYS A 311 31.32 14.58 5.35
CA LYS A 311 32.15 15.54 6.12
C LYS A 311 31.51 16.03 7.42
N GLU A 312 30.23 16.33 7.37
CA GLU A 312 29.46 16.74 8.54
C GLU A 312 28.79 15.56 9.24
N GLY A 313 28.84 14.38 8.61
CA GLY A 313 28.33 13.14 9.14
C GLY A 313 26.81 13.12 9.29
N LEU A 314 26.34 12.38 10.30
CA LEU A 314 24.95 12.28 10.68
C LEU A 314 24.75 12.87 12.08
N THR A 315 23.77 13.76 12.20
CA THR A 315 23.32 14.27 13.49
C THR A 315 21.83 14.06 13.61
N SER A 316 21.39 13.35 14.66
CA SER A 316 19.99 13.20 15.00
C SER A 316 19.75 13.67 16.42
N THR A 317 18.91 14.67 16.60
CA THR A 317 18.52 15.21 17.89
C THR A 317 17.04 15.02 18.10
N ILE A 318 16.68 14.44 19.24
CA ILE A 318 15.29 14.30 19.67
C ILE A 318 15.09 15.01 21.01
N TRP A 319 13.92 15.56 21.20
CA TRP A 319 13.46 16.13 22.47
C TRP A 319 12.33 15.26 22.99
N VAL A 320 12.53 14.74 24.20
CA VAL A 320 11.63 13.76 24.80
C VAL A 320 10.90 14.41 25.98
N ASP A 321 9.56 14.37 25.95
CA ASP A 321 8.72 14.65 27.12
C ASP A 321 8.17 13.32 27.66
N LYS A 322 8.50 13.01 28.93
CA LYS A 322 8.24 11.72 29.55
C LYS A 322 8.93 10.59 28.77
N ASP A 323 8.23 9.90 27.90
CA ASP A 323 8.74 8.75 27.15
C ASP A 323 8.64 8.95 25.62
N THR A 324 7.95 10.00 25.15
CA THR A 324 7.68 10.22 23.72
C THR A 324 8.47 11.38 23.15
N ILE A 325 8.84 11.28 21.90
CA ILE A 325 9.48 12.36 21.13
C ILE A 325 8.43 13.44 20.87
N VAL A 326 8.79 14.68 21.17
CA VAL A 326 7.93 15.85 20.90
C VAL A 326 8.53 16.80 19.86
N LYS A 327 9.84 16.65 19.59
CA LYS A 327 10.53 17.43 18.57
C LYS A 327 11.71 16.63 18.02
N ARG A 328 12.01 16.83 16.75
CA ARG A 328 13.13 16.20 16.03
C ARG A 328 13.90 17.23 15.20
N ASP A 329 15.24 17.05 15.14
CA ASP A 329 16.12 17.70 14.19
C ASP A 329 17.14 16.66 13.70
N PHE A 330 17.02 16.27 12.44
CA PHE A 330 17.88 15.29 11.79
C PHE A 330 18.60 15.97 10.62
N ALA A 331 19.88 15.71 10.50
CA ALA A 331 20.70 16.15 9.38
C ALA A 331 21.67 15.04 8.98
N PHE A 332 21.69 14.71 7.70
CA PHE A 332 22.63 13.76 7.11
C PHE A 332 23.32 14.40 5.91
N ASN A 333 24.63 14.60 6.02
CA ASN A 333 25.43 15.13 4.94
C ASN A 333 26.10 14.00 4.19
N ALA A 334 25.88 13.95 2.87
CA ALA A 334 26.45 12.94 1.98
C ALA A 334 26.83 13.55 0.65
N GLY A 335 27.85 13.00 -0.01
CA GLY A 335 28.27 13.46 -1.31
C GLY A 335 29.23 12.54 -2.03
N GLU A 336 29.50 12.85 -3.28
CA GLU A 336 30.50 12.19 -4.10
C GLU A 336 31.45 13.23 -4.68
N GLY A 337 32.74 13.08 -4.40
CA GLY A 337 33.79 13.99 -4.88
C GLY A 337 33.69 15.39 -4.28
N SER A 338 33.26 16.36 -5.10
CA SER A 338 33.06 17.77 -4.66
C SER A 338 31.59 18.14 -4.46
N ASN A 339 30.67 17.27 -4.85
CA ASN A 339 29.24 17.53 -4.74
C ASN A 339 28.72 16.93 -3.42
N GLU A 340 28.30 17.79 -2.53
CA GLU A 340 27.75 17.41 -1.24
C GLU A 340 26.33 17.92 -1.11
N GLY A 341 25.44 17.10 -0.57
CA GLY A 341 24.08 17.47 -0.22
C GLY A 341 23.80 17.17 1.25
N THR A 342 22.81 17.83 1.81
CA THR A 342 22.36 17.61 3.17
C THR A 342 20.87 17.36 3.19
N LEU A 343 20.49 16.16 3.63
CA LEU A 343 19.11 15.83 3.97
C LEU A 343 18.81 16.35 5.36
N LYS A 344 17.72 17.11 5.52
CA LYS A 344 17.27 17.68 6.80
C LYS A 344 15.84 17.26 7.06
N ILE A 345 15.55 16.86 8.30
CA ILE A 345 14.18 16.61 8.77
C ILE A 345 14.04 17.30 10.11
N LYS A 346 13.17 18.29 10.18
CA LYS A 346 12.89 19.03 11.41
C LYS A 346 11.39 19.03 11.66
N GLY A 347 11.01 18.90 12.93
CA GLY A 347 9.60 19.00 13.22
C GLY A 347 9.26 18.86 14.68
N ASP A 348 8.04 19.24 14.94
CA ASP A 348 7.37 19.09 16.22
C ASP A 348 6.31 18.00 16.09
N GLN A 349 6.07 17.25 17.14
CA GLN A 349 4.98 16.26 17.18
C GLN A 349 4.39 16.12 18.58
N LYS A 350 3.15 15.64 18.61
CA LYS A 350 2.45 15.22 19.81
C LYS A 350 1.76 13.89 19.51
N VAL A 351 2.05 12.88 20.31
CA VAL A 351 1.44 11.56 20.20
C VAL A 351 0.80 11.22 21.53
N SER A 352 -0.51 10.96 21.48
CA SER A 352 -1.31 10.56 22.63
C SER A 352 -2.45 9.65 22.17
N LYS A 353 -3.23 9.10 23.10
CA LYS A 353 -4.43 8.31 22.75
C LYS A 353 -5.55 9.13 22.12
N GLU A 354 -5.57 10.44 22.32
CA GLU A 354 -6.62 11.32 21.83
C GLU A 354 -6.19 12.15 20.63
N GLU A 355 -4.88 12.23 20.34
CA GLU A 355 -4.36 13.12 19.31
C GLU A 355 -2.98 12.68 18.81
N VAL A 356 -2.83 12.67 17.50
CA VAL A 356 -1.55 12.64 16.79
C VAL A 356 -1.46 13.93 15.98
N ALA A 357 -0.59 14.86 16.43
CA ALA A 357 -0.37 16.11 15.72
C ALA A 357 1.12 16.27 15.40
N PHE A 358 1.42 16.86 14.24
CA PHE A 358 2.78 17.03 13.75
C PHE A 358 2.91 18.23 12.82
N ALA A 359 4.12 18.78 12.79
CA ALA A 359 4.54 19.80 11.85
C ALA A 359 6.01 19.52 11.49
N TYR A 360 6.23 18.98 10.30
CA TYR A 360 7.54 18.56 9.81
C TYR A 360 7.96 19.32 8.55
N GLU A 361 9.21 19.75 8.54
CA GLU A 361 9.91 20.26 7.37
C GLU A 361 10.92 19.21 6.90
N PHE A 362 10.87 18.85 5.64
CA PHE A 362 11.83 18.00 4.96
C PHE A 362 12.58 18.85 3.94
N GLY A 363 13.90 18.85 4.02
CA GLY A 363 14.74 19.63 3.15
C GLY A 363 15.87 18.81 2.55
N PHE A 364 16.20 19.11 1.32
CA PHE A 364 17.43 18.67 0.67
C PHE A 364 18.13 19.90 0.10
N GLU A 365 19.36 20.15 0.52
CA GLU A 365 20.18 21.29 0.14
C GLU A 365 21.49 20.79 -0.45
N ASP A 366 21.84 21.23 -1.65
CA ASP A 366 23.16 21.04 -2.25
C ASP A 366 23.73 22.36 -2.79
N GLU A 367 24.82 22.33 -3.58
CA GLU A 367 25.45 23.53 -4.13
C GLU A 367 24.54 24.26 -5.15
N TYR A 368 23.53 23.59 -5.72
CA TYR A 368 22.74 24.07 -6.85
C TYR A 368 21.26 24.24 -6.52
N ASP A 369 20.71 23.39 -5.66
CA ASP A 369 19.29 23.31 -5.40
C ASP A 369 18.99 23.23 -3.89
N ASP A 370 17.89 23.88 -3.50
CA ASP A 370 17.31 23.79 -2.16
C ASP A 370 15.82 23.39 -2.34
N VAL A 371 15.50 22.17 -1.97
CA VAL A 371 14.14 21.62 -2.06
C VAL A 371 13.61 21.44 -0.65
N VAL A 372 12.48 22.06 -0.38
CA VAL A 372 11.80 21.97 0.92
C VAL A 372 10.35 21.60 0.70
N PHE A 373 9.84 20.68 1.51
CA PHE A 373 8.41 20.44 1.64
C PHE A 373 8.02 20.31 3.12
N ASN A 374 6.78 20.72 3.42
CA ASN A 374 6.24 20.69 4.76
C ASN A 374 5.10 19.68 4.86
N LEU A 375 5.05 18.96 5.96
CA LEU A 375 3.98 18.04 6.30
C LEU A 375 3.41 18.44 7.66
N ASP A 376 2.23 19.03 7.66
CA ASP A 376 1.50 19.43 8.84
C ASP A 376 0.27 18.55 9.01
N GLY A 377 -0.07 18.20 10.26
CA GLY A 377 -1.27 17.42 10.49
C GLY A 377 -1.74 17.43 11.93
N SER A 378 -3.04 17.23 12.06
CA SER A 378 -3.73 16.98 13.32
C SER A 378 -4.79 15.91 13.09
N LEU A 379 -4.65 14.79 13.76
CA LEU A 379 -5.59 13.68 13.78
C LEU A 379 -6.10 13.53 15.20
N THR A 380 -7.40 13.57 15.38
CA THR A 380 -8.00 13.48 16.72
C THR A 380 -8.88 12.25 16.86
N TRP A 381 -8.95 11.71 18.07
CA TRP A 381 -9.91 10.67 18.43
C TRP A 381 -10.35 10.88 19.86
N LYS A 382 -11.53 11.43 20.05
CA LYS A 382 -12.02 11.77 21.37
C LYS A 382 -13.53 11.60 21.49
N ASP A 383 -13.97 10.93 22.56
CA ASP A 383 -15.38 10.66 22.81
C ASP A 383 -16.07 10.02 21.58
N ASP A 384 -15.37 9.06 20.92
CA ASP A 384 -15.80 8.36 19.71
C ASP A 384 -16.03 9.29 18.50
N GLN A 385 -15.30 10.40 18.43
CA GLN A 385 -15.31 11.37 17.33
C GLN A 385 -13.90 11.69 16.88
N ALA A 386 -13.74 11.89 15.58
CA ALA A 386 -12.51 12.35 14.96
C ALA A 386 -12.73 13.63 14.15
N GLU A 387 -11.71 14.47 14.14
CA GLU A 387 -11.54 15.60 13.24
C GLU A 387 -10.08 15.60 12.79
N ASP A 388 -9.87 15.51 11.48
CA ASP A 388 -8.54 15.33 10.89
C ASP A 388 -8.26 16.40 9.85
N GLU A 389 -7.04 16.88 9.86
CA GLU A 389 -6.47 17.70 8.79
C GLU A 389 -5.00 17.33 8.60
N VAL A 390 -4.61 17.00 7.36
CA VAL A 390 -3.21 16.76 6.98
C VAL A 390 -2.94 17.51 5.69
N THR A 391 -1.85 18.27 5.66
CA THR A 391 -1.42 19.03 4.50
C THR A 391 0.04 18.75 4.19
N LEU A 392 0.32 18.35 2.96
CA LEU A 392 1.65 18.27 2.40
C LEU A 392 1.83 19.43 1.41
N THR A 393 2.73 20.36 1.76
CA THR A 393 2.99 21.58 1.01
C THR A 393 4.31 21.49 0.27
N PHE A 394 4.28 21.73 -1.02
CA PHE A 394 5.43 21.98 -1.87
C PHE A 394 5.40 23.45 -2.31
N ALA A 395 6.43 24.18 -2.02
CA ALA A 395 6.51 25.58 -2.40
C ALA A 395 7.85 25.88 -3.05
N ASP A 396 7.83 26.66 -4.11
CA ASP A 396 9.00 27.29 -4.70
C ASP A 396 8.82 28.83 -4.71
N ASP A 397 9.74 29.56 -5.37
CA ASP A 397 9.69 31.03 -5.45
C ASP A 397 8.46 31.58 -6.18
N TYR A 398 7.69 30.75 -6.90
CA TYR A 398 6.64 31.17 -7.84
C TYR A 398 5.29 30.54 -7.53
N ASP A 399 5.27 29.28 -7.05
CA ASP A 399 4.07 28.47 -6.93
C ASP A 399 4.02 27.70 -5.61
N GLU A 400 2.82 27.52 -5.07
CA GLU A 400 2.54 26.65 -3.93
C GLU A 400 1.54 25.57 -4.37
N PHE A 401 1.83 24.33 -3.99
CA PHE A 401 1.03 23.16 -4.28
C PHE A 401 0.80 22.38 -2.99
N ASN A 402 -0.45 22.16 -2.64
CA ASN A 402 -0.85 21.45 -1.43
C ASN A 402 -1.58 20.16 -1.79
N ILE A 403 -1.19 19.06 -1.15
CA ILE A 403 -2.00 17.85 -1.07
C ILE A 403 -2.65 17.87 0.30
N VAL A 404 -3.96 17.81 0.34
CA VAL A 404 -4.73 17.92 1.59
C VAL A 404 -5.59 16.69 1.83
N TYR A 405 -5.67 16.28 3.10
CA TYR A 405 -6.65 15.35 3.61
C TYR A 405 -7.42 16.02 4.73
N ARG A 406 -8.74 15.95 4.68
CA ARG A 406 -9.64 16.38 5.76
C ARG A 406 -10.60 15.26 6.06
N GLY A 407 -10.92 15.04 7.32
CA GLY A 407 -11.83 13.97 7.71
C GLY A 407 -12.59 14.30 8.98
N GLU A 408 -13.87 13.97 8.98
CA GLU A 408 -14.69 13.90 10.18
C GLU A 408 -15.23 12.49 10.35
N GLU A 409 -15.29 12.00 11.58
CA GLU A 409 -15.73 10.63 11.84
C GLU A 409 -16.44 10.58 13.20
N SER A 410 -17.48 9.76 13.28
CA SER A 410 -18.15 9.48 14.55
C SER A 410 -18.55 8.02 14.65
N VAL A 411 -18.40 7.45 15.84
CA VAL A 411 -18.82 6.08 16.14
C VAL A 411 -19.89 6.09 17.24
N GLU A 412 -21.00 5.44 16.99
CA GLU A 412 -22.03 5.16 17.98
C GLU A 412 -22.24 3.65 18.10
N LYS A 413 -21.65 3.02 19.11
CA LYS A 413 -21.61 1.54 19.32
C LYS A 413 -20.89 0.84 18.17
N SER A 414 -21.65 0.15 17.30
CA SER A 414 -21.13 -0.56 16.12
C SER A 414 -21.31 0.22 14.82
N LYS A 415 -21.89 1.42 14.88
CA LYS A 415 -22.10 2.25 13.70
C LYS A 415 -21.05 3.34 13.63
N LYS A 416 -20.43 3.47 12.48
CA LYS A 416 -19.47 4.51 12.10
C LYS A 416 -20.07 5.34 10.98
N ASP A 417 -20.05 6.67 11.11
CA ASP A 417 -20.36 7.62 10.03
C ASP A 417 -19.08 8.44 9.78
N PHE A 418 -18.77 8.75 8.52
CA PHE A 418 -17.58 9.53 8.17
C PHE A 418 -17.76 10.36 6.91
N GLU A 419 -17.02 11.47 6.85
CA GLU A 419 -16.84 12.34 5.68
C GLU A 419 -15.33 12.56 5.49
N ARG A 420 -14.80 12.35 4.27
CA ARG A 420 -13.36 12.47 3.96
C ARG A 420 -13.17 13.20 2.64
N GLU A 421 -12.23 14.13 2.63
CA GLU A 421 -11.82 14.86 1.44
C GLU A 421 -10.34 14.60 1.18
N PHE A 422 -10.01 14.22 -0.05
CA PHE A 422 -8.65 14.14 -0.56
C PHE A 422 -8.51 15.17 -1.67
N GLY A 423 -7.71 16.20 -1.43
CA GLY A 423 -7.64 17.37 -2.30
C GLY A 423 -6.23 17.67 -2.79
N VAL A 424 -6.22 18.41 -3.89
CA VAL A 424 -5.04 19.09 -4.42
C VAL A 424 -5.41 20.55 -4.60
N GLU A 425 -4.67 21.43 -3.96
CA GLU A 425 -4.91 22.86 -3.96
C GLU A 425 -3.68 23.61 -4.54
N SER A 426 -3.91 24.49 -5.49
CA SER A 426 -2.88 25.37 -6.04
C SER A 426 -3.49 26.70 -6.49
N ASP A 427 -2.64 27.66 -6.83
CA ASP A 427 -3.10 28.95 -7.39
C ASP A 427 -3.84 28.82 -8.74
N TYR A 428 -3.68 27.68 -9.45
CA TYR A 428 -4.20 27.48 -10.80
C TYR A 428 -5.40 26.56 -10.86
N PHE A 429 -5.53 25.61 -9.96
CA PHE A 429 -6.64 24.65 -9.92
C PHE A 429 -6.81 24.07 -8.54
N ASN A 430 -8.05 23.70 -8.22
CA ASN A 430 -8.40 22.92 -7.06
C ASN A 430 -9.10 21.66 -7.55
N PHE A 431 -8.74 20.52 -6.96
CA PHE A 431 -9.36 19.25 -7.23
C PHE A 431 -9.56 18.51 -5.92
N ALA A 432 -10.75 17.93 -5.71
CA ALA A 432 -11.02 17.12 -4.55
C ALA A 432 -11.83 15.87 -4.91
N ILE A 433 -11.53 14.78 -4.23
CA ILE A 433 -12.37 13.58 -4.16
C ILE A 433 -12.94 13.54 -2.75
N ASN A 434 -14.26 13.56 -2.65
CA ASN A 434 -14.97 13.35 -1.41
C ASN A 434 -15.32 11.86 -1.27
N TRP A 435 -15.17 11.33 -0.08
CA TRP A 435 -15.58 9.99 0.29
C TRP A 435 -16.44 10.07 1.56
N ASP A 436 -17.74 10.00 1.37
CA ASP A 436 -18.71 10.00 2.44
C ASP A 436 -19.21 8.57 2.66
N GLY A 437 -19.43 8.18 3.90
CA GLY A 437 -19.89 6.83 4.13
C GLY A 437 -20.40 6.55 5.54
N SER A 438 -21.01 5.40 5.66
CA SER A 438 -21.37 4.83 6.95
C SER A 438 -21.09 3.32 6.97
N GLY A 439 -20.75 2.78 8.13
CA GLY A 439 -20.55 1.37 8.33
C GLY A 439 -21.21 0.90 9.62
N THR A 440 -21.73 -0.32 9.63
CA THR A 440 -22.20 -1.01 10.84
C THR A 440 -21.48 -2.33 10.95
N TYR A 441 -20.85 -2.57 12.10
CA TYR A 441 -20.01 -3.73 12.35
C TYR A 441 -20.59 -4.51 13.53
N ASP A 442 -21.36 -5.53 13.21
CA ASP A 442 -21.86 -6.46 14.22
C ASP A 442 -20.96 -7.72 14.23
N LYS A 443 -21.10 -8.54 15.24
CA LYS A 443 -20.21 -9.67 15.45
C LYS A 443 -20.05 -10.60 14.21
N ASP A 444 -21.16 -10.89 13.52
CA ASP A 444 -21.21 -11.87 12.42
C ASP A 444 -21.59 -11.22 11.08
N ASN A 445 -21.83 -9.90 11.06
CA ASN A 445 -22.28 -9.15 9.89
C ASN A 445 -21.61 -7.75 9.85
N MET A 446 -21.40 -7.26 8.64
CA MET A 446 -20.96 -5.89 8.38
C MET A 446 -21.79 -5.32 7.23
N THR A 447 -22.17 -4.06 7.34
CA THR A 447 -22.76 -3.31 6.22
C THR A 447 -22.02 -1.99 6.07
N SER A 448 -21.79 -1.53 4.85
CA SER A 448 -21.32 -0.17 4.61
C SER A 448 -21.93 0.43 3.36
N GLU A 449 -22.21 1.72 3.41
CA GLU A 449 -22.62 2.54 2.29
C GLU A 449 -21.51 3.58 2.06
N ASN A 450 -20.98 3.66 0.85
CA ASN A 450 -19.89 4.57 0.49
C ASN A 450 -20.24 5.33 -0.77
N THR A 451 -20.01 6.64 -0.74
CA THR A 451 -20.18 7.53 -1.89
C THR A 451 -18.86 8.26 -2.15
N PHE A 452 -18.29 8.03 -3.31
CA PHE A 452 -17.14 8.78 -3.81
C PHE A 452 -17.62 9.81 -4.81
N SER A 453 -17.28 11.08 -4.63
CA SER A 453 -17.72 12.13 -5.53
C SER A 453 -16.60 13.11 -5.87
N THR A 454 -16.65 13.66 -7.10
CA THR A 454 -15.75 14.73 -7.52
C THR A 454 -16.44 15.66 -8.50
N ASP A 455 -16.13 16.96 -8.38
CA ASP A 455 -16.59 18.00 -9.30
C ASP A 455 -15.47 18.38 -10.26
N LEU A 456 -15.63 18.06 -11.54
CA LEU A 456 -14.68 18.32 -12.61
C LEU A 456 -15.09 19.53 -13.47
N SER A 457 -15.96 20.41 -12.97
CA SER A 457 -16.47 21.57 -13.72
C SER A 457 -15.36 22.55 -14.13
N ASP A 458 -14.32 22.70 -13.34
CA ASP A 458 -13.13 23.50 -13.67
C ASP A 458 -12.33 22.91 -14.86
N PHE A 459 -12.48 21.61 -15.11
CA PHE A 459 -11.90 20.91 -16.27
C PHE A 459 -12.89 20.75 -17.42
N TYR A 460 -14.02 21.48 -17.39
CA TYR A 460 -15.11 21.37 -18.36
C TYR A 460 -15.73 19.96 -18.46
N ALA A 461 -15.55 19.14 -17.46
CA ALA A 461 -16.24 17.87 -17.28
C ALA A 461 -17.34 18.04 -16.22
N GLY A 462 -18.17 17.03 -16.00
CA GLY A 462 -19.29 17.12 -15.06
C GLY A 462 -18.93 16.68 -13.66
N GLN A 463 -19.96 16.40 -12.88
CA GLN A 463 -19.81 15.74 -11.59
C GLN A 463 -19.89 14.23 -11.77
N ILE A 464 -19.00 13.52 -11.08
CA ILE A 464 -18.96 12.07 -11.03
C ILE A 464 -19.25 11.64 -9.59
N GLU A 465 -20.12 10.67 -9.45
CA GLU A 465 -20.41 10.00 -8.19
C GLU A 465 -20.37 8.49 -8.39
N LEU A 466 -19.71 7.78 -7.49
CA LEU A 466 -19.65 6.33 -7.43
C LEU A 466 -20.18 5.89 -6.07
N ASN A 467 -21.25 5.09 -6.08
CA ASN A 467 -21.81 4.50 -4.88
C ASN A 467 -21.36 3.03 -4.78
N VAL A 468 -20.91 2.64 -3.60
CA VAL A 468 -20.45 1.28 -3.29
C VAL A 468 -21.08 0.85 -1.98
N ASP A 469 -22.12 0.02 -2.09
CA ASP A 469 -22.77 -0.60 -0.95
C ASP A 469 -22.17 -2.00 -0.72
N VAL A 470 -21.86 -2.31 0.53
CA VAL A 470 -21.24 -3.59 0.89
C VAL A 470 -22.01 -4.23 2.04
N ASP A 471 -22.40 -5.49 1.85
CA ASP A 471 -23.01 -6.33 2.87
C ASP A 471 -22.12 -7.56 3.08
N GLY A 472 -21.62 -7.76 4.30
CA GLY A 472 -20.80 -8.89 4.70
C GLY A 472 -21.49 -9.73 5.75
N GLU A 473 -21.52 -11.06 5.58
CA GLU A 473 -22.10 -11.98 6.52
C GLU A 473 -21.30 -13.28 6.69
N LYS A 474 -21.48 -13.92 7.84
CA LYS A 474 -20.92 -15.25 8.05
C LYS A 474 -21.67 -16.29 7.23
N ILE A 475 -20.94 -17.08 6.46
CA ILE A 475 -21.48 -18.25 5.75
C ILE A 475 -20.96 -19.56 6.38
N LYS A 476 -21.44 -20.69 5.91
CA LYS A 476 -20.99 -22.01 6.40
C LYS A 476 -19.74 -22.51 5.70
N SER A 477 -19.67 -22.30 4.40
CA SER A 477 -18.59 -22.73 3.51
C SER A 477 -18.76 -22.01 2.18
N VAL A 478 -17.71 -21.88 1.41
CA VAL A 478 -17.72 -21.39 0.02
C VAL A 478 -18.44 -22.38 -0.87
N GLU A 479 -19.31 -21.90 -1.77
CA GLU A 479 -20.00 -22.72 -2.77
C GLU A 479 -19.18 -22.77 -4.07
N MET A 480 -18.20 -23.68 -4.12
CA MET A 480 -17.34 -23.89 -5.28
C MET A 480 -18.11 -24.36 -6.51
N PRO A 481 -17.70 -23.97 -7.75
CA PRO A 481 -18.36 -24.40 -8.98
C PRO A 481 -18.28 -25.93 -9.18
N ASP A 482 -19.29 -26.50 -9.87
CA ASP A 482 -19.30 -27.93 -10.22
C ASP A 482 -18.25 -28.25 -11.29
N THR A 483 -17.13 -28.83 -10.87
CA THR A 483 -16.01 -29.22 -11.73
C THR A 483 -16.19 -30.53 -12.48
N SER A 484 -17.39 -31.15 -12.45
CA SER A 484 -17.67 -32.41 -13.19
C SER A 484 -17.46 -32.33 -14.70
N LYS A 485 -17.46 -31.11 -15.25
CA LYS A 485 -17.19 -30.78 -16.65
C LYS A 485 -16.06 -29.75 -16.77
N GLU A 486 -15.00 -29.94 -16.01
CA GLU A 486 -13.85 -29.02 -16.12
C GLU A 486 -13.10 -29.18 -17.45
N LYS A 487 -12.59 -28.07 -17.94
CA LYS A 487 -11.73 -27.96 -19.10
C LYS A 487 -10.43 -27.31 -18.68
N ASP A 488 -9.39 -28.12 -18.53
CA ASP A 488 -8.05 -27.63 -18.23
C ASP A 488 -7.50 -26.91 -19.49
N ILE A 489 -7.38 -25.59 -19.39
CA ILE A 489 -6.83 -24.73 -20.44
C ILE A 489 -5.37 -24.35 -20.16
N GLY A 490 -4.87 -24.52 -18.93
CA GLY A 490 -3.50 -24.23 -18.55
C GLY A 490 -2.48 -25.08 -19.32
N LYS A 491 -2.87 -26.31 -19.71
CA LYS A 491 -2.01 -27.26 -20.44
C LYS A 491 -2.15 -27.20 -21.96
N MET A 492 -2.90 -26.25 -22.49
CA MET A 492 -3.09 -26.12 -23.92
C MET A 492 -1.91 -25.39 -24.58
N SER A 493 -1.42 -25.92 -25.68
CA SER A 493 -0.53 -25.16 -26.57
C SER A 493 -1.28 -23.97 -27.19
N GLU A 494 -0.56 -22.94 -27.66
CA GLU A 494 -1.12 -21.78 -28.37
C GLU A 494 -2.13 -22.22 -29.45
N SER A 495 -1.76 -23.20 -30.28
CA SER A 495 -2.61 -23.70 -31.37
C SER A 495 -3.88 -24.39 -30.86
N GLU A 496 -3.83 -25.08 -29.72
CA GLU A 496 -5.01 -25.73 -29.13
C GLU A 496 -5.90 -24.68 -28.45
N LEU A 497 -5.32 -23.69 -27.77
CA LEU A 497 -6.04 -22.59 -27.15
C LEU A 497 -6.74 -21.73 -28.21
N MET A 498 -6.04 -21.30 -29.26
CA MET A 498 -6.62 -20.54 -30.36
C MET A 498 -7.78 -21.32 -31.03
N LYS A 499 -7.58 -22.60 -31.28
CA LYS A 499 -8.62 -23.44 -31.84
C LYS A 499 -9.84 -23.57 -30.91
N TYR A 500 -9.62 -23.68 -29.61
CA TYR A 500 -10.69 -23.73 -28.61
C TYR A 500 -11.47 -22.41 -28.56
N VAL A 501 -10.77 -21.28 -28.64
CA VAL A 501 -11.39 -19.95 -28.73
C VAL A 501 -12.24 -19.85 -29.99
N GLU A 502 -11.69 -20.16 -31.19
CA GLU A 502 -12.40 -20.04 -32.49
C GLU A 502 -13.57 -21.03 -32.64
N GLU A 503 -13.40 -22.26 -32.17
CA GLU A 503 -14.42 -23.32 -32.41
C GLU A 503 -15.47 -23.41 -31.29
N VAL A 504 -15.14 -22.95 -30.05
CA VAL A 504 -16.02 -23.12 -28.88
C VAL A 504 -16.40 -21.80 -28.26
N ILE A 505 -15.42 -20.96 -27.83
CA ILE A 505 -15.72 -19.73 -27.09
C ILE A 505 -16.47 -18.74 -27.98
N GLU A 506 -15.90 -18.33 -29.12
CA GLU A 506 -16.50 -17.32 -30.01
C GLU A 506 -17.90 -17.68 -30.47
N PRO A 507 -18.19 -18.90 -31.00
CA PRO A 507 -19.53 -19.23 -31.48
C PRO A 507 -20.59 -19.27 -30.34
N ASN A 508 -20.21 -19.72 -29.14
CA ASN A 508 -21.11 -19.73 -28.00
C ASN A 508 -21.35 -18.31 -27.45
N PHE A 509 -20.33 -17.47 -27.40
CA PHE A 509 -20.43 -16.06 -27.02
C PHE A 509 -21.33 -15.29 -28.01
N GLU A 510 -21.13 -15.46 -29.35
CA GLU A 510 -21.96 -14.83 -30.36
C GLU A 510 -23.43 -15.24 -30.23
N LYS A 511 -23.68 -16.53 -30.01
CA LYS A 511 -25.04 -17.04 -29.83
C LYS A 511 -25.69 -16.48 -28.57
N TRP A 512 -24.96 -16.40 -27.49
CA TRP A 512 -25.39 -15.83 -26.20
C TRP A 512 -25.71 -14.34 -26.37
N MET A 513 -24.81 -13.56 -26.99
CA MET A 513 -25.03 -12.15 -27.31
C MET A 513 -26.23 -11.91 -28.21
N MET A 514 -26.42 -12.75 -29.27
CA MET A 514 -27.59 -12.64 -30.12
C MET A 514 -28.90 -12.88 -29.36
N GLY A 515 -28.89 -13.70 -28.32
CA GLY A 515 -30.00 -13.88 -27.40
C GLY A 515 -30.43 -12.55 -26.76
N TYR A 516 -29.49 -11.81 -26.19
CA TYR A 516 -29.74 -10.50 -25.59
C TYR A 516 -30.26 -9.47 -26.61
N PHE A 517 -29.64 -9.39 -27.79
CA PHE A 517 -30.12 -8.46 -28.84
C PHE A 517 -31.52 -8.76 -29.34
N MET A 518 -31.92 -10.03 -29.37
CA MET A 518 -33.29 -10.39 -29.77
C MET A 518 -34.32 -10.03 -28.70
N GLU A 519 -33.96 -10.15 -27.41
CA GLU A 519 -34.84 -9.72 -26.32
C GLU A 519 -35.01 -8.19 -26.30
N MET A 520 -33.94 -7.41 -26.50
CA MET A 520 -34.04 -5.95 -26.64
C MET A 520 -34.87 -5.49 -27.85
N SER A 521 -34.83 -6.23 -28.96
CA SER A 521 -35.59 -5.84 -30.14
C SER A 521 -37.08 -6.21 -30.07
N ALA A 522 -37.49 -6.90 -29.01
CA ALA A 522 -38.90 -7.29 -28.77
C ALA A 522 -39.67 -6.29 -27.90
N PHE A 523 -39.01 -5.29 -27.36
CA PHE A 523 -39.57 -4.13 -26.66
C PHE A 523 -39.52 -2.88 -27.54
#